data_820d8f12bf544a8d64b42c5ea3f1ee38
#
_entry.id   820d8f12bf544a8d64b42c5ea3f1ee38
#
_cell.length_a   1.000
_cell.length_b   1.000
_cell.length_c   1.000
_cell.angle_alpha   90.00
_cell.angle_beta   90.00
_cell.angle_gamma   90.00
#
_symmetry.space_group_name_H-M   'P 1'
#
loop_
_entity.id
_entity.type
_entity.pdbx_description
1 polymer ?
#
loop_
_entity_poly.entity_id
_entity_poly.type
_entity_poly.pdbx_seq_one_letter_code
_entity_poly.pdbx_strand_id
1 'polypeptide(L)'
;EVRRAVREQLFRGASHIKIFTGGGVTSFTDPLMAAQYTPEEIKAAVDEATRYGTYVMTHSQVKKSVVASLDGGAKSIEHGLVLEEETVKRMAELGVFYSPQLFLPLQPTAGNPMFQDPIQQAKLKVVAEGTRNAIALAKKYKLKILWGTDVFFGSAPFNAFTQEFAYRDEFFTPIEQLKQITGNNGQVLALSGLKNPYPGAELGVIKEGAFADIIIVNGDPTKNIRLLMDADKNIDLIMKDGKIYKNTIN
;
A
#
# COMPACT_ATOMS: atom_id res chain seq x y z
N GLU A 1 -11.18 22.04 10.85
CA GLU A 1 -10.92 20.78 11.57
C GLU A 1 -9.82 19.96 10.91
N VAL A 2 -9.89 19.64 9.61
CA VAL A 2 -8.88 18.83 8.90
C VAL A 2 -7.47 19.40 9.10
N ARG A 3 -7.26 20.70 8.86
CA ARG A 3 -5.94 21.35 9.05
C ARG A 3 -5.40 21.17 10.47
N ARG A 4 -6.25 21.30 11.47
CA ARG A 4 -5.85 21.11 12.87
C ARG A 4 -5.42 19.66 13.13
N ALA A 5 -6.21 18.69 12.69
CA ALA A 5 -5.91 17.28 12.85
C ALA A 5 -4.58 16.90 12.18
N VAL A 6 -4.35 17.36 10.95
CA VAL A 6 -3.09 17.13 10.21
C VAL A 6 -1.89 17.70 10.96
N ARG A 7 -1.97 18.96 11.42
CA ARG A 7 -0.89 19.60 12.20
C ARG A 7 -0.58 18.82 13.46
N GLU A 8 -1.61 18.32 14.15
CA GLU A 8 -1.45 17.53 15.36
C GLU A 8 -0.69 16.22 15.07
N GLN A 9 -1.04 15.48 14.00
CA GLN A 9 -0.33 14.26 13.64
C GLN A 9 1.13 14.55 13.26
N LEU A 10 1.38 15.59 12.47
CA LEU A 10 2.73 16.00 12.08
C LEU A 10 3.57 16.47 13.28
N PHE A 11 2.96 17.15 14.24
CA PHE A 11 3.60 17.54 15.50
C PHE A 11 3.97 16.32 16.35
N ARG A 12 3.11 15.28 16.36
CA ARG A 12 3.39 14.01 17.03
C ARG A 12 4.42 13.13 16.34
N GLY A 13 4.99 13.56 15.22
CA GLY A 13 6.09 12.87 14.55
C GLY A 13 5.69 12.03 13.34
N ALA A 14 4.44 12.15 12.85
CA ALA A 14 4.05 11.46 11.63
C ALA A 14 4.95 11.86 10.45
N SER A 15 5.39 10.87 9.66
CA SER A 15 6.23 11.08 8.48
C SER A 15 5.39 11.45 7.25
N HIS A 16 4.13 11.06 7.20
CA HIS A 16 3.14 11.39 6.18
C HIS A 16 1.73 11.32 6.77
N ILE A 17 0.74 11.74 6.00
CA ILE A 17 -0.66 11.76 6.43
C ILE A 17 -1.47 10.73 5.66
N LYS A 18 -2.29 9.95 6.35
CA LYS A 18 -3.31 9.09 5.75
C LYS A 18 -4.70 9.57 6.10
N ILE A 19 -5.60 9.63 5.08
CA ILE A 19 -7.01 10.01 5.23
C ILE A 19 -7.89 8.89 4.67
N PHE A 20 -9.01 8.60 5.34
CA PHE A 20 -10.06 7.73 4.83
C PHE A 20 -11.04 8.53 3.99
N THR A 21 -10.88 8.56 2.67
CA THR A 21 -11.74 9.34 1.77
C THR A 21 -12.92 8.57 1.21
N GLY A 22 -12.97 7.26 1.44
CA GLY A 22 -14.07 6.37 1.05
C GLY A 22 -14.43 5.39 2.16
N GLY A 23 -15.51 4.65 1.98
CA GLY A 23 -15.93 3.61 2.92
C GLY A 23 -15.00 2.40 2.92
N GLY A 24 -14.82 1.78 4.10
CA GLY A 24 -14.01 0.57 4.30
C GLY A 24 -14.84 -0.72 4.21
N VAL A 25 -14.18 -1.81 3.81
CA VAL A 25 -14.80 -3.15 3.76
C VAL A 25 -15.12 -3.65 5.16
N THR A 26 -14.21 -3.46 6.11
CA THR A 26 -14.32 -3.96 7.48
C THR A 26 -15.19 -3.08 8.40
N SER A 27 -15.52 -1.87 7.97
CA SER A 27 -16.40 -0.97 8.72
C SER A 27 -17.87 -1.34 8.58
N PHE A 28 -18.64 -1.13 9.67
CA PHE A 28 -20.09 -1.38 9.70
C PHE A 28 -20.92 -0.19 9.26
N THR A 29 -20.43 1.03 9.45
CA THR A 29 -21.24 2.26 9.42
C THR A 29 -21.05 3.10 8.17
N ASP A 30 -19.92 2.98 7.46
CA ASP A 30 -19.64 3.76 6.27
C ASP A 30 -19.95 2.97 4.98
N PRO A 31 -20.83 3.45 4.13
CA PRO A 31 -21.11 2.80 2.85
C PRO A 31 -19.87 2.76 1.96
N LEU A 32 -19.57 1.60 1.35
CA LEU A 32 -18.42 1.42 0.45
C LEU A 32 -18.38 2.47 -0.67
N MET A 33 -19.56 2.84 -1.19
CA MET A 33 -19.70 3.79 -2.30
C MET A 33 -19.63 5.27 -1.89
N ALA A 34 -19.43 5.57 -0.60
CA ALA A 34 -19.35 6.94 -0.13
C ALA A 34 -18.01 7.60 -0.49
N ALA A 35 -18.05 8.91 -0.78
CA ALA A 35 -16.92 9.80 -0.63
C ALA A 35 -17.14 10.59 0.67
N GLN A 36 -16.24 10.41 1.63
CA GLN A 36 -16.41 10.93 2.99
C GLN A 36 -15.88 12.36 3.15
N TYR A 37 -15.04 12.80 2.22
CA TYR A 37 -14.45 14.14 2.19
C TYR A 37 -14.70 14.79 0.85
N THR A 38 -14.87 16.12 0.87
CA THR A 38 -14.84 16.92 -0.35
C THR A 38 -13.40 17.09 -0.85
N PRO A 39 -13.18 17.41 -2.14
CA PRO A 39 -11.85 17.72 -2.65
C PRO A 39 -11.16 18.86 -1.88
N GLU A 40 -11.92 19.86 -1.42
CA GLU A 40 -11.40 21.01 -0.67
C GLU A 40 -10.88 20.59 0.73
N GLU A 41 -11.55 19.65 1.39
CA GLU A 41 -11.11 19.09 2.68
C GLU A 41 -9.83 18.25 2.50
N ILE A 42 -9.76 17.45 1.45
CA ILE A 42 -8.56 16.67 1.12
C ILE A 42 -7.42 17.64 0.75
N LYS A 43 -7.71 18.66 -0.06
CA LYS A 43 -6.74 19.72 -0.38
C LYS A 43 -6.25 20.45 0.87
N ALA A 44 -7.10 20.70 1.84
CA ALA A 44 -6.69 21.31 3.11
C ALA A 44 -5.66 20.44 3.85
N ALA A 45 -5.82 19.11 3.82
CA ALA A 45 -4.82 18.20 4.39
C ALA A 45 -3.52 18.19 3.57
N VAL A 46 -3.63 18.18 2.24
CA VAL A 46 -2.47 18.22 1.33
C VAL A 46 -1.66 19.50 1.51
N ASP A 47 -2.33 20.67 1.60
CA ASP A 47 -1.68 21.96 1.84
C ASP A 47 -0.86 21.95 3.14
N GLU A 48 -1.43 21.40 4.23
CA GLU A 48 -0.71 21.32 5.50
C GLU A 48 0.46 20.34 5.43
N ALA A 49 0.27 19.14 4.87
CA ALA A 49 1.35 18.16 4.69
C ALA A 49 2.49 18.75 3.85
N THR A 50 2.17 19.43 2.75
CA THR A 50 3.15 20.06 1.87
C THR A 50 3.97 21.14 2.59
N ARG A 51 3.38 21.92 3.49
CA ARG A 51 4.11 22.91 4.32
C ARG A 51 5.15 22.27 5.24
N TYR A 52 4.92 21.02 5.64
CA TYR A 52 5.86 20.23 6.42
C TYR A 52 6.81 19.40 5.54
N GLY A 53 6.74 19.57 4.21
CA GLY A 53 7.59 18.85 3.25
C GLY A 53 7.26 17.38 3.12
N THR A 54 5.98 16.98 3.31
CA THR A 54 5.50 15.61 3.19
C THR A 54 4.23 15.51 2.35
N TYR A 55 3.61 14.34 2.29
CA TYR A 55 2.50 14.01 1.39
C TYR A 55 1.30 13.41 2.10
N VAL A 56 0.20 13.28 1.35
CA VAL A 56 -1.04 12.62 1.77
C VAL A 56 -1.26 11.37 0.92
N MET A 57 -1.62 10.28 1.58
CA MET A 57 -2.16 9.05 1.01
C MET A 57 -3.61 8.85 1.45
N THR A 58 -4.42 8.15 0.65
CA THR A 58 -5.84 8.01 0.92
C THR A 58 -6.32 6.59 0.83
N HIS A 59 -7.12 6.15 1.82
CA HIS A 59 -7.96 4.97 1.68
C HIS A 59 -9.14 5.32 0.78
N SER A 60 -9.24 4.68 -0.38
CA SER A 60 -10.27 4.96 -1.38
C SER A 60 -10.56 3.70 -2.18
N GLN A 61 -11.81 3.21 -2.17
CA GLN A 61 -12.16 1.97 -2.87
C GLN A 61 -12.74 2.19 -4.26
N VAL A 62 -13.53 3.25 -4.43
CA VAL A 62 -14.38 3.45 -5.61
C VAL A 62 -14.04 4.74 -6.34
N LYS A 63 -14.46 4.83 -7.62
CA LYS A 63 -14.24 6.01 -8.48
C LYS A 63 -14.48 7.34 -7.75
N LYS A 64 -15.63 7.49 -7.07
CA LYS A 64 -16.02 8.76 -6.44
C LYS A 64 -15.01 9.25 -5.40
N SER A 65 -14.56 8.36 -4.50
CA SER A 65 -13.57 8.70 -3.47
C SER A 65 -12.17 8.87 -4.05
N VAL A 66 -11.80 8.07 -5.07
CA VAL A 66 -10.51 8.21 -5.76
C VAL A 66 -10.44 9.54 -6.51
N VAL A 67 -11.46 9.91 -7.26
CA VAL A 67 -11.49 11.20 -7.99
C VAL A 67 -11.37 12.37 -7.00
N ALA A 68 -12.12 12.36 -5.90
CA ALA A 68 -11.99 13.39 -4.86
C ALA A 68 -10.56 13.45 -4.28
N SER A 69 -9.92 12.30 -4.09
CA SER A 69 -8.53 12.22 -3.61
C SER A 69 -7.53 12.82 -4.60
N LEU A 70 -7.73 12.54 -5.91
CA LEU A 70 -6.90 13.09 -6.98
C LEU A 70 -7.09 14.61 -7.11
N ASP A 71 -8.32 15.10 -7.03
CA ASP A 71 -8.65 16.52 -7.05
C ASP A 71 -8.05 17.26 -5.85
N GLY A 72 -8.02 16.62 -4.69
CA GLY A 72 -7.38 17.13 -3.49
C GLY A 72 -5.85 17.10 -3.51
N GLY A 73 -5.23 16.35 -4.44
CA GLY A 73 -3.78 16.29 -4.60
C GLY A 73 -3.08 15.17 -3.83
N ALA A 74 -3.79 14.11 -3.45
CA ALA A 74 -3.20 12.91 -2.84
C ALA A 74 -2.12 12.29 -3.74
N LYS A 75 -1.09 11.70 -3.14
CA LYS A 75 0.06 11.10 -3.85
C LYS A 75 0.04 9.58 -3.89
N SER A 76 -0.80 8.94 -3.07
CA SER A 76 -0.99 7.49 -3.06
C SER A 76 -2.46 7.16 -2.83
N ILE A 77 -2.96 6.18 -3.57
CA ILE A 77 -4.28 5.58 -3.41
C ILE A 77 -4.10 4.17 -2.87
N GLU A 78 -4.62 3.97 -1.65
CA GLU A 78 -4.67 2.66 -1.00
C GLU A 78 -5.99 1.98 -1.36
N HIS A 79 -5.91 0.70 -1.66
CA HIS A 79 -6.97 -0.17 -2.18
C HIS A 79 -7.34 0.16 -3.63
N GLY A 80 -8.32 1.02 -3.88
CA GLY A 80 -8.72 1.38 -5.24
C GLY A 80 -9.11 0.16 -6.09
N LEU A 81 -9.95 -0.75 -5.54
CA LEU A 81 -10.23 -2.04 -6.18
C LEU A 81 -11.48 -2.02 -7.07
N VAL A 82 -12.27 -0.93 -7.03
CA VAL A 82 -13.48 -0.75 -7.86
C VAL A 82 -13.29 0.49 -8.72
N LEU A 83 -12.49 0.37 -9.78
CA LEU A 83 -12.08 1.50 -10.63
C LEU A 83 -12.50 1.31 -12.08
N GLU A 84 -12.80 2.43 -12.72
CA GLU A 84 -13.02 2.55 -14.15
C GLU A 84 -11.74 3.01 -14.86
N GLU A 85 -11.66 2.75 -16.16
CA GLU A 85 -10.48 3.03 -16.99
C GLU A 85 -10.05 4.50 -16.94
N GLU A 86 -11.01 5.42 -17.04
CA GLU A 86 -10.75 6.88 -17.00
C GLU A 86 -10.04 7.29 -15.70
N THR A 87 -10.48 6.75 -14.56
CA THR A 87 -9.88 7.03 -13.26
C THR A 87 -8.44 6.55 -13.19
N VAL A 88 -8.18 5.32 -13.64
CA VAL A 88 -6.83 4.74 -13.64
C VAL A 88 -5.90 5.49 -14.59
N LYS A 89 -6.39 5.87 -15.77
CA LYS A 89 -5.64 6.73 -16.70
C LYS A 89 -5.23 8.04 -16.04
N ARG A 90 -6.16 8.70 -15.36
CA ARG A 90 -5.88 9.94 -14.64
C ARG A 90 -4.86 9.75 -13.50
N MET A 91 -4.94 8.63 -12.75
CA MET A 91 -3.91 8.29 -11.75
C MET A 91 -2.52 8.21 -12.38
N ALA A 92 -2.41 7.61 -13.56
CA ALA A 92 -1.14 7.51 -14.28
C ALA A 92 -0.63 8.88 -14.75
N GLU A 93 -1.49 9.72 -15.32
CA GLU A 93 -1.16 11.08 -15.77
C GLU A 93 -0.66 11.96 -14.62
N LEU A 94 -1.22 11.81 -13.42
CA LEU A 94 -0.81 12.53 -12.21
C LEU A 94 0.39 11.90 -11.49
N GLY A 95 0.88 10.74 -11.95
CA GLY A 95 1.99 10.03 -11.34
C GLY A 95 1.72 9.55 -9.91
N VAL A 96 0.46 9.27 -9.58
CA VAL A 96 0.03 8.82 -8.25
C VAL A 96 0.42 7.36 -8.05
N PHE A 97 0.90 7.03 -6.87
CA PHE A 97 1.18 5.65 -6.49
C PHE A 97 -0.12 4.89 -6.21
N TYR A 98 -0.10 3.58 -6.48
CA TYR A 98 -1.24 2.71 -6.29
C TYR A 98 -0.86 1.50 -5.43
N SER A 99 -1.53 1.32 -4.31
CA SER A 99 -1.27 0.28 -3.32
C SER A 99 -2.47 -0.67 -3.19
N PRO A 100 -2.67 -1.62 -4.12
CA PRO A 100 -3.69 -2.65 -3.98
C PRO A 100 -3.23 -3.69 -2.97
N GLN A 101 -3.99 -3.92 -1.92
CA GLN A 101 -3.79 -5.02 -0.99
C GLN A 101 -4.66 -6.17 -1.47
N LEU A 102 -4.06 -7.28 -1.91
CA LEU A 102 -4.78 -8.38 -2.58
C LEU A 102 -5.18 -9.50 -1.64
N PHE A 103 -4.49 -9.64 -0.51
CA PHE A 103 -4.83 -10.65 0.50
C PHE A 103 -6.29 -10.52 0.96
N LEU A 104 -6.72 -9.33 1.38
CA LEU A 104 -8.05 -9.12 1.94
C LEU A 104 -9.18 -9.45 0.95
N PRO A 105 -9.21 -8.90 -0.28
CA PRO A 105 -10.32 -9.13 -1.22
C PRO A 105 -10.33 -10.53 -1.83
N LEU A 106 -9.20 -11.23 -1.86
CA LEU A 106 -9.10 -12.51 -2.57
C LEU A 106 -9.04 -13.73 -1.63
N GLN A 107 -8.91 -13.53 -0.31
CA GLN A 107 -8.90 -14.64 0.64
C GLN A 107 -10.26 -15.33 0.74
N PRO A 108 -10.29 -16.63 1.06
CA PRO A 108 -11.54 -17.30 1.41
C PRO A 108 -12.20 -16.66 2.63
N THR A 109 -13.50 -16.38 2.53
CA THR A 109 -14.26 -15.75 3.62
C THR A 109 -14.94 -16.76 4.53
N ALA A 110 -15.16 -17.98 4.04
CA ALA A 110 -15.80 -19.04 4.80
C ALA A 110 -15.01 -19.36 6.08
N GLY A 111 -15.65 -19.19 7.23
CA GLY A 111 -15.07 -19.45 8.54
C GLY A 111 -14.12 -18.36 9.06
N ASN A 112 -13.91 -17.26 8.32
CA ASN A 112 -13.11 -16.15 8.81
C ASN A 112 -13.93 -15.26 9.76
N PRO A 113 -13.52 -15.13 11.05
CA PRO A 113 -14.29 -14.35 12.04
C PRO A 113 -14.49 -12.88 11.67
N MET A 114 -13.60 -12.31 10.87
CA MET A 114 -13.66 -10.91 10.42
C MET A 114 -14.84 -10.66 9.47
N PHE A 115 -15.31 -11.69 8.76
CA PHE A 115 -16.34 -11.54 7.72
C PHE A 115 -17.59 -12.38 8.01
N GLN A 116 -18.04 -12.37 9.27
CA GLN A 116 -19.29 -13.04 9.65
C GLN A 116 -20.54 -12.16 9.39
N ASP A 117 -20.35 -10.84 9.38
CA ASP A 117 -21.43 -9.89 9.17
C ASP A 117 -21.84 -9.78 7.69
N PRO A 118 -23.12 -9.87 7.34
CA PRO A 118 -23.60 -9.77 5.97
C PRO A 118 -23.22 -8.45 5.26
N ILE A 119 -23.13 -7.33 5.99
CA ILE A 119 -22.74 -6.03 5.42
C ILE A 119 -21.28 -6.07 4.96
N GLN A 120 -20.38 -6.60 5.79
CA GLN A 120 -18.96 -6.75 5.44
C GLN A 120 -18.79 -7.74 4.27
N GLN A 121 -19.52 -8.84 4.28
CA GLN A 121 -19.51 -9.82 3.17
C GLN A 121 -19.94 -9.19 1.84
N ALA A 122 -21.03 -8.39 1.86
CA ALA A 122 -21.50 -7.70 0.66
C ALA A 122 -20.48 -6.70 0.12
N LYS A 123 -19.85 -5.91 0.99
CA LYS A 123 -18.78 -4.99 0.61
C LYS A 123 -17.56 -5.72 0.06
N LEU A 124 -17.15 -6.81 0.71
CA LEU A 124 -16.01 -7.62 0.28
C LEU A 124 -16.26 -8.23 -1.11
N LYS A 125 -17.45 -8.72 -1.37
CA LYS A 125 -17.83 -9.25 -2.69
C LYS A 125 -17.61 -8.19 -3.79
N VAL A 126 -18.09 -6.97 -3.57
CA VAL A 126 -17.93 -5.87 -4.55
C VAL A 126 -16.45 -5.59 -4.85
N VAL A 127 -15.61 -5.50 -3.84
CA VAL A 127 -14.17 -5.22 -4.06
C VAL A 127 -13.45 -6.42 -4.68
N ALA A 128 -13.81 -7.65 -4.30
CA ALA A 128 -13.24 -8.85 -4.90
C ALA A 128 -13.55 -8.95 -6.40
N GLU A 129 -14.80 -8.66 -6.80
CA GLU A 129 -15.24 -8.64 -8.20
C GLU A 129 -14.49 -7.55 -9.00
N GLY A 130 -14.24 -6.38 -8.41
CA GLY A 130 -13.55 -5.27 -9.07
C GLY A 130 -12.03 -5.46 -9.20
N THR A 131 -11.41 -6.26 -8.33
CA THR A 131 -9.95 -6.35 -8.18
C THR A 131 -9.23 -6.70 -9.49
N ARG A 132 -9.69 -7.72 -10.22
CA ARG A 132 -9.04 -8.16 -11.47
C ARG A 132 -9.00 -7.06 -12.52
N ASN A 133 -10.11 -6.35 -12.70
CA ASN A 133 -10.19 -5.23 -13.62
C ASN A 133 -9.27 -4.07 -13.19
N ALA A 134 -9.29 -3.70 -11.91
CA ALA A 134 -8.44 -2.62 -11.38
C ALA A 134 -6.95 -2.90 -11.62
N ILE A 135 -6.48 -4.13 -11.35
CA ILE A 135 -5.09 -4.52 -11.60
C ILE A 135 -4.75 -4.54 -13.09
N ALA A 136 -5.64 -5.07 -13.93
CA ALA A 136 -5.44 -5.08 -15.38
C ALA A 136 -5.28 -3.65 -15.94
N LEU A 137 -6.13 -2.72 -15.48
CA LEU A 137 -6.04 -1.31 -15.85
C LEU A 137 -4.76 -0.66 -15.31
N ALA A 138 -4.38 -0.94 -14.05
CA ALA A 138 -3.15 -0.42 -13.46
C ALA A 138 -1.91 -0.85 -14.26
N LYS A 139 -1.87 -2.11 -14.72
CA LYS A 139 -0.79 -2.60 -15.60
C LYS A 139 -0.84 -1.95 -16.99
N LYS A 140 -2.03 -1.84 -17.58
CA LYS A 140 -2.24 -1.18 -18.91
C LYS A 140 -1.69 0.25 -18.92
N TYR A 141 -1.96 1.02 -17.86
CA TYR A 141 -1.54 2.42 -17.73
C TYR A 141 -0.20 2.58 -16.98
N LYS A 142 0.50 1.48 -16.67
CA LYS A 142 1.83 1.46 -16.04
C LYS A 142 1.88 2.26 -14.74
N LEU A 143 0.86 2.14 -13.89
CA LEU A 143 0.90 2.76 -12.57
C LEU A 143 2.11 2.28 -11.78
N LYS A 144 2.63 3.14 -10.92
CA LYS A 144 3.61 2.76 -9.89
C LYS A 144 2.91 1.99 -8.79
N ILE A 145 2.88 0.67 -8.92
CA ILE A 145 2.19 -0.21 -7.97
C ILE A 145 3.12 -0.44 -6.78
N LEU A 146 2.57 -0.27 -5.58
CA LEU A 146 3.21 -0.54 -4.30
C LEU A 146 2.87 -1.96 -3.81
N TRP A 147 3.62 -2.43 -2.85
CA TRP A 147 3.36 -3.68 -2.15
C TRP A 147 3.03 -3.39 -0.68
N GLY A 148 1.91 -3.90 -0.20
CA GLY A 148 1.43 -3.77 1.17
C GLY A 148 0.35 -4.81 1.44
N THR A 149 0.06 -5.10 2.71
CA THR A 149 -0.86 -6.18 3.11
C THR A 149 -2.14 -5.68 3.75
N ASP A 150 -2.08 -4.56 4.46
CA ASP A 150 -3.18 -4.06 5.31
C ASP A 150 -3.70 -5.11 6.33
N VAL A 151 -2.81 -5.99 6.81
CA VAL A 151 -3.14 -7.03 7.79
C VAL A 151 -3.04 -6.44 9.19
N PHE A 152 -4.12 -6.57 9.98
CA PHE A 152 -4.19 -6.10 11.37
C PHE A 152 -3.74 -7.19 12.35
N PHE A 153 -2.87 -6.83 13.29
CA PHE A 153 -2.48 -7.72 14.38
C PHE A 153 -3.70 -8.13 15.22
N GLY A 154 -3.78 -9.42 15.56
CA GLY A 154 -4.84 -9.99 16.36
C GLY A 154 -6.06 -10.50 15.59
N SER A 155 -6.23 -10.11 14.32
CA SER A 155 -7.32 -10.58 13.47
C SER A 155 -6.89 -11.62 12.42
N ALA A 156 -5.61 -11.82 12.23
CA ALA A 156 -5.07 -12.71 11.23
C ALA A 156 -3.89 -13.53 11.78
N PRO A 157 -3.66 -14.77 11.27
CA PRO A 157 -2.48 -15.55 11.63
C PRO A 157 -1.20 -14.79 11.25
N PHE A 158 -0.10 -15.03 11.98
CA PHE A 158 1.19 -14.35 11.73
C PHE A 158 1.67 -14.48 10.28
N ASN A 159 1.41 -15.62 9.63
CA ASN A 159 1.75 -15.86 8.22
C ASN A 159 0.88 -15.08 7.23
N ALA A 160 -0.18 -14.40 7.66
CA ALA A 160 -1.04 -13.61 6.76
C ALA A 160 -0.27 -12.50 6.03
N PHE A 161 0.76 -11.92 6.66
CA PHE A 161 1.61 -10.92 6.01
C PHE A 161 2.27 -11.45 4.73
N THR A 162 2.73 -12.69 4.75
CA THR A 162 3.45 -13.29 3.62
C THR A 162 2.50 -13.87 2.58
N GLN A 163 1.21 -14.09 2.91
CA GLN A 163 0.22 -14.57 1.95
C GLN A 163 -0.02 -13.58 0.80
N GLU A 164 0.22 -12.30 1.00
CA GLU A 164 0.12 -11.29 -0.07
C GLU A 164 0.98 -11.67 -1.28
N PHE A 165 2.16 -12.28 -1.10
CA PHE A 165 2.99 -12.78 -2.20
C PHE A 165 2.24 -13.80 -3.05
N ALA A 166 1.53 -14.76 -2.41
CA ALA A 166 0.81 -15.80 -3.12
C ALA A 166 -0.39 -15.26 -3.91
N TYR A 167 -1.13 -14.30 -3.35
CA TYR A 167 -2.27 -13.67 -4.06
C TYR A 167 -1.81 -12.79 -5.22
N ARG A 168 -0.63 -12.18 -5.11
CA ARG A 168 -0.05 -11.39 -6.19
C ARG A 168 0.45 -12.22 -7.37
N ASP A 169 0.77 -13.49 -7.18
CA ASP A 169 1.25 -14.39 -8.27
C ASP A 169 0.26 -14.49 -9.43
N GLU A 170 -1.04 -14.29 -9.19
CA GLU A 170 -2.04 -14.28 -10.24
C GLU A 170 -1.86 -13.11 -11.22
N PHE A 171 -1.30 -11.99 -10.75
CA PHE A 171 -1.29 -10.71 -11.47
C PHE A 171 0.11 -10.25 -11.86
N PHE A 172 1.13 -10.64 -11.09
CA PHE A 172 2.48 -10.10 -11.20
C PHE A 172 3.53 -11.19 -11.24
N THR A 173 4.51 -11.00 -12.10
CA THR A 173 5.72 -11.82 -12.10
C THR A 173 6.53 -11.60 -10.82
N PRO A 174 7.41 -12.55 -10.43
CA PRO A 174 8.29 -12.37 -9.27
C PRO A 174 9.11 -11.08 -9.32
N ILE A 175 9.63 -10.70 -10.49
CA ILE A 175 10.40 -9.45 -10.69
C ILE A 175 9.52 -8.21 -10.48
N GLU A 176 8.27 -8.23 -10.95
CA GLU A 176 7.34 -7.12 -10.70
C GLU A 176 7.06 -6.98 -9.21
N GLN A 177 6.83 -8.09 -8.49
CA GLN A 177 6.61 -8.06 -7.04
C GLN A 177 7.85 -7.56 -6.28
N LEU A 178 9.05 -8.00 -6.65
CA LEU A 178 10.30 -7.49 -6.06
C LEU A 178 10.43 -5.97 -6.26
N LYS A 179 10.16 -5.44 -7.44
CA LYS A 179 10.16 -3.99 -7.69
C LYS A 179 9.14 -3.25 -6.83
N GLN A 180 7.96 -3.83 -6.63
CA GLN A 180 6.90 -3.24 -5.81
C GLN A 180 7.32 -3.15 -4.34
N ILE A 181 7.84 -4.24 -3.76
CA ILE A 181 8.19 -4.31 -2.34
C ILE A 181 9.50 -3.56 -2.00
N THR A 182 10.35 -3.28 -2.98
CA THR A 182 11.62 -2.58 -2.78
C THR A 182 11.59 -1.17 -3.38
N GLY A 183 12.00 -1.00 -4.63
CA GLY A 183 12.21 0.30 -5.25
C GLY A 183 10.96 1.18 -5.33
N ASN A 184 9.77 0.62 -5.66
CA ASN A 184 8.56 1.43 -5.70
C ASN A 184 8.14 1.90 -4.29
N ASN A 185 8.21 1.00 -3.29
CA ASN A 185 7.96 1.38 -1.89
C ASN A 185 8.98 2.41 -1.40
N GLY A 186 10.26 2.27 -1.75
CA GLY A 186 11.29 3.26 -1.45
C GLY A 186 10.96 4.64 -2.04
N GLN A 187 10.47 4.69 -3.28
CA GLN A 187 10.08 5.94 -3.95
C GLN A 187 8.90 6.65 -3.26
N VAL A 188 7.86 5.93 -2.83
CA VAL A 188 6.73 6.57 -2.13
C VAL A 188 7.15 7.07 -0.75
N LEU A 189 7.99 6.31 -0.03
CA LEU A 189 8.51 6.74 1.27
C LEU A 189 9.38 8.00 1.16
N ALA A 190 10.14 8.15 0.07
CA ALA A 190 10.93 9.35 -0.20
C ALA A 190 10.09 10.63 -0.32
N LEU A 191 8.79 10.53 -0.66
CA LEU A 191 7.86 11.68 -0.67
C LEU A 191 7.65 12.30 0.72
N SER A 192 8.06 11.60 1.80
CA SER A 192 8.05 12.16 3.16
C SER A 192 9.05 13.32 3.34
N GLY A 193 9.98 13.51 2.41
CA GLY A 193 10.87 14.68 2.33
C GLY A 193 11.49 15.06 3.67
N LEU A 194 11.16 16.25 4.19
CA LEU A 194 11.64 16.74 5.48
C LEU A 194 11.19 15.92 6.68
N LYS A 195 10.14 15.13 6.55
CA LYS A 195 9.61 14.23 7.57
C LYS A 195 10.07 12.78 7.38
N ASN A 196 10.95 12.52 6.39
CA ASN A 196 11.47 11.19 6.14
C ASN A 196 12.30 10.69 7.33
N PRO A 197 11.96 9.56 7.97
CA PRO A 197 12.74 9.00 9.08
C PRO A 197 14.08 8.40 8.63
N TYR A 198 14.30 8.28 7.32
CA TYR A 198 15.54 7.78 6.68
C TYR A 198 16.16 8.86 5.77
N PRO A 199 16.66 9.98 6.35
CA PRO A 199 17.20 11.06 5.54
C PRO A 199 18.58 10.69 4.97
N GLY A 200 18.90 11.22 3.81
CA GLY A 200 20.27 11.21 3.26
C GLY A 200 20.62 10.02 2.36
N ALA A 201 19.80 8.99 2.25
CA ALA A 201 20.07 7.86 1.37
C ALA A 201 18.77 7.26 0.80
N GLU A 202 18.90 6.45 -0.26
CA GLU A 202 17.76 5.76 -0.85
C GLU A 202 17.47 4.44 -0.15
N LEU A 203 16.17 4.08 -0.13
CA LEU A 203 15.66 2.78 0.31
C LEU A 203 15.25 1.92 -0.88
N GLY A 204 15.31 0.59 -0.70
CA GLY A 204 14.80 -0.37 -1.68
C GLY A 204 15.63 -0.53 -2.93
N VAL A 205 16.88 -0.11 -2.93
CA VAL A 205 17.84 -0.25 -4.02
C VAL A 205 19.21 -0.71 -3.51
N ILE A 206 19.93 -1.48 -4.34
CA ILE A 206 21.31 -1.88 -4.07
C ILE A 206 22.21 -0.99 -4.92
N LYS A 207 22.79 0.03 -4.31
CA LYS A 207 23.75 0.92 -4.93
C LYS A 207 24.64 1.57 -3.87
N GLU A 208 25.79 2.08 -4.27
CA GLU A 208 26.67 2.87 -3.40
C GLU A 208 25.92 4.08 -2.83
N GLY A 209 26.03 4.30 -1.52
CA GLY A 209 25.38 5.40 -0.81
C GLY A 209 23.92 5.15 -0.43
N ALA A 210 23.31 4.01 -0.79
CA ALA A 210 21.99 3.62 -0.30
C ALA A 210 22.07 3.05 1.13
N PHE A 211 20.91 3.00 1.83
CA PHE A 211 20.84 2.28 3.10
C PHE A 211 21.16 0.79 2.91
N ALA A 212 21.98 0.24 3.81
CA ALA A 212 22.32 -1.18 3.81
C ALA A 212 21.21 -2.01 4.47
N ASP A 213 20.01 -1.96 3.88
CA ASP A 213 18.85 -2.79 4.20
C ASP A 213 18.81 -3.95 3.19
N ILE A 214 19.39 -5.09 3.56
CA ILE A 214 19.70 -6.19 2.63
C ILE A 214 19.20 -7.52 3.21
N ILE A 215 18.61 -8.34 2.36
CA ILE A 215 18.38 -9.76 2.65
C ILE A 215 19.15 -10.64 1.65
N ILE A 216 19.65 -11.79 2.12
CA ILE A 216 20.16 -12.84 1.24
C ILE A 216 19.20 -14.01 1.29
N VAL A 217 18.67 -14.38 0.13
CA VAL A 217 17.67 -15.42 -0.04
C VAL A 217 18.34 -16.69 -0.54
N ASN A 218 18.08 -17.82 0.11
CA ASN A 218 18.50 -19.14 -0.34
C ASN A 218 17.62 -19.59 -1.51
N GLY A 219 18.13 -19.40 -2.73
CA GLY A 219 17.43 -19.61 -3.98
C GLY A 219 17.28 -18.34 -4.81
N ASP A 220 16.49 -18.41 -5.87
CA ASP A 220 16.30 -17.32 -6.84
C ASP A 220 14.89 -16.70 -6.71
N PRO A 221 14.71 -15.60 -5.95
CA PRO A 221 13.41 -14.96 -5.78
C PRO A 221 12.92 -14.27 -7.06
N THR A 222 13.76 -14.10 -8.09
CA THR A 222 13.33 -13.58 -9.40
C THR A 222 12.56 -14.61 -10.21
N LYS A 223 12.68 -15.89 -9.85
CA LYS A 223 11.93 -17.01 -10.43
C LYS A 223 10.83 -17.52 -9.51
N ASN A 224 11.03 -17.45 -8.20
CA ASN A 224 10.07 -17.91 -7.21
C ASN A 224 10.01 -16.94 -6.03
N ILE A 225 9.06 -16.01 -6.09
CA ILE A 225 8.87 -15.00 -5.03
C ILE A 225 8.40 -15.63 -3.71
N ARG A 226 7.78 -16.82 -3.74
CA ARG A 226 7.29 -17.51 -2.55
C ARG A 226 8.39 -17.94 -1.58
N LEU A 227 9.66 -17.90 -2.02
CA LEU A 227 10.80 -18.07 -1.10
C LEU A 227 10.75 -17.04 0.05
N LEU A 228 10.20 -15.84 -0.19
CA LEU A 228 10.07 -14.80 0.82
C LEU A 228 8.92 -15.06 1.82
N MET A 229 8.08 -16.07 1.62
CA MET A 229 6.97 -16.40 2.51
C MET A 229 7.43 -17.15 3.78
N ASP A 230 8.59 -17.77 3.76
CA ASP A 230 9.18 -18.49 4.89
C ASP A 230 10.60 -17.96 5.15
N ALA A 231 10.66 -16.89 5.95
CA ALA A 231 11.90 -16.22 6.26
C ALA A 231 12.86 -17.06 7.10
N ASP A 232 12.34 -17.96 7.94
CA ASP A 232 13.16 -18.81 8.79
C ASP A 232 13.95 -19.81 7.96
N LYS A 233 13.32 -20.36 6.93
CA LYS A 233 13.92 -21.36 6.05
C LYS A 233 14.74 -20.76 4.91
N ASN A 234 14.26 -19.68 4.31
CA ASN A 234 14.76 -19.26 3.00
C ASN A 234 15.52 -17.93 3.02
N ILE A 235 15.61 -17.22 4.16
CA ILE A 235 16.40 -15.99 4.25
C ILE A 235 17.60 -16.24 5.14
N ASP A 236 18.78 -16.30 4.55
CA ASP A 236 20.02 -16.64 5.25
C ASP A 236 20.65 -15.41 5.94
N LEU A 237 20.41 -14.21 5.43
CA LEU A 237 20.89 -12.98 6.05
C LEU A 237 19.79 -11.92 6.05
N ILE A 238 19.66 -11.22 7.18
CA ILE A 238 18.85 -10.01 7.32
C ILE A 238 19.74 -8.91 7.88
N MET A 239 19.91 -7.85 7.14
CA MET A 239 20.65 -6.66 7.53
C MET A 239 19.74 -5.44 7.44
N LYS A 240 19.78 -4.57 8.44
CA LYS A 240 19.10 -3.27 8.45
C LYS A 240 20.09 -2.20 8.90
N ASP A 241 20.22 -1.15 8.07
CA ASP A 241 21.13 -0.04 8.31
C ASP A 241 22.57 -0.52 8.65
N GLY A 242 23.06 -1.51 7.88
CA GLY A 242 24.35 -2.13 8.08
C GLY A 242 24.47 -3.08 9.28
N LYS A 243 23.46 -3.17 10.15
CA LYS A 243 23.43 -4.09 11.28
C LYS A 243 22.80 -5.42 10.90
N ILE A 244 23.51 -6.51 11.19
CA ILE A 244 23.03 -7.88 10.93
C ILE A 244 22.11 -8.33 12.06
N TYR A 245 20.91 -8.78 11.71
CA TYR A 245 19.90 -9.33 12.62
C TYR A 245 19.75 -10.85 12.51
N LYS A 246 20.00 -11.41 11.33
CA LYS A 246 20.07 -12.84 11.08
C LYS A 246 21.28 -13.14 10.19
N ASN A 247 22.01 -14.17 10.49
CA ASN A 247 23.07 -14.72 9.64
C ASN A 247 23.19 -16.23 9.88
N THR A 248 22.81 -16.99 8.88
CA THR A 248 22.94 -18.45 8.83
C THR A 248 23.85 -18.90 7.68
N ILE A 249 24.58 -17.97 7.08
CA ILE A 249 25.56 -18.26 6.04
C ILE A 249 26.78 -18.90 6.71
N ASN A 250 27.07 -20.15 6.29
CA ASN A 250 28.25 -20.93 6.73
C ASN A 250 29.47 -20.60 5.88
#